data_1404c2985ed144a190f467616906a4e0
#
_entry.id   1404c2985ed144a190f467616906a4e0
#
_cell.length_a   1.000
_cell.length_b   1.000
_cell.length_c   1.000
_cell.angle_alpha   90.00
_cell.angle_beta   90.00
_cell.angle_gamma   90.00
#
_symmetry.space_group_name_H-M   'P 1'
#
loop_
_entity.id
_entity.type
_entity.pdbx_description
1 polymer ?
#
loop_
_entity_poly.entity_id
_entity_poly.type
_entity_poly.pdbx_seq_one_letter_code
_entity_poly.pdbx_strand_id
1 'polypeptide(L)'
;MATVERTMMLKTMRKHGVTLALFAAGSTGLTAAINELTKSTIDQQAALQQKALFDQVLPADRYNNDLLKSCYLVSAPALGKGQHKVWIAKNNGQPIGAVMEATAPDGYSGAIQLLVAADFSGTVLGTRVTEHHETPGLGDKIELRLSDWITHFAGKVIHGQGDRHWAVKKDGGDFDQFTGATITPRAVVNAVKRAGLYAQTLPAQLPEFSACGE
;
A
#
# COMPACT_ATOMS: atom_id res chain seq x y z
N MET A 1 -58.10 20.24 -27.22
CA MET A 1 -56.97 20.95 -26.56
C MET A 1 -55.94 20.03 -25.94
N ALA A 2 -56.29 19.02 -25.13
CA ALA A 2 -55.33 18.13 -24.48
C ALA A 2 -54.36 17.33 -25.38
N THR A 3 -54.75 16.98 -26.57
CA THR A 3 -53.92 16.21 -27.54
C THR A 3 -52.82 17.08 -28.18
N VAL A 4 -53.04 18.35 -28.40
CA VAL A 4 -52.04 19.29 -28.96
C VAL A 4 -50.97 19.65 -27.92
N GLU A 5 -51.38 19.89 -26.68
CA GLU A 5 -50.42 20.10 -25.57
C GLU A 5 -49.52 18.92 -25.33
N ARG A 6 -50.07 17.69 -25.36
CA ARG A 6 -49.31 16.43 -25.17
C ARG A 6 -48.26 16.22 -26.26
N THR A 7 -48.60 16.56 -27.54
CA THR A 7 -47.66 16.45 -28.68
C THR A 7 -46.55 17.49 -28.61
N MET A 8 -46.85 18.74 -28.19
CA MET A 8 -45.84 19.76 -27.98
C MET A 8 -44.88 19.40 -26.85
N MET A 9 -45.40 18.92 -25.72
CA MET A 9 -44.61 18.48 -24.57
C MET A 9 -43.67 17.35 -24.93
N LEU A 10 -44.15 16.29 -25.63
CA LEU A 10 -43.34 15.18 -26.12
C LEU A 10 -42.25 15.63 -27.10
N LYS A 11 -42.53 16.58 -27.99
CA LYS A 11 -41.55 17.12 -28.94
C LYS A 11 -40.45 17.91 -28.22
N THR A 12 -40.78 18.68 -27.20
CA THR A 12 -39.85 19.43 -26.37
C THR A 12 -38.98 18.48 -25.53
N MET A 13 -39.59 17.50 -24.86
CA MET A 13 -38.88 16.49 -24.09
C MET A 13 -37.90 15.71 -24.96
N ARG A 14 -38.31 15.26 -26.17
CA ARG A 14 -37.45 14.57 -27.13
C ARG A 14 -36.27 15.43 -27.57
N LYS A 15 -36.49 16.72 -27.87
CA LYS A 15 -35.44 17.66 -28.28
C LYS A 15 -34.39 17.81 -27.18
N HIS A 16 -34.80 18.09 -25.94
CA HIS A 16 -33.89 18.27 -24.82
C HIS A 16 -33.23 16.94 -24.39
N GLY A 17 -33.98 15.85 -24.46
CA GLY A 17 -33.43 14.50 -24.19
C GLY A 17 -32.32 14.12 -25.17
N VAL A 18 -32.51 14.35 -26.46
CA VAL A 18 -31.48 14.11 -27.48
C VAL A 18 -30.27 15.03 -27.28
N THR A 19 -30.50 16.30 -26.98
CA THR A 19 -29.37 17.22 -26.70
C THR A 19 -28.55 16.77 -25.50
N LEU A 20 -29.20 16.41 -24.38
CA LEU A 20 -28.51 15.87 -23.20
C LEU A 20 -27.77 14.57 -23.51
N ALA A 21 -28.38 13.68 -24.26
CA ALA A 21 -27.73 12.40 -24.67
C ALA A 21 -26.47 12.64 -25.51
N LEU A 22 -26.52 13.61 -26.45
CA LEU A 22 -25.34 13.96 -27.26
C LEU A 22 -24.23 14.58 -26.42
N PHE A 23 -24.56 15.47 -25.47
CA PHE A 23 -23.55 16.03 -24.55
C PHE A 23 -22.95 14.95 -23.64
N ALA A 24 -23.79 14.07 -23.09
CA ALA A 24 -23.32 12.96 -22.27
C ALA A 24 -22.42 12.01 -23.07
N ALA A 25 -22.82 11.60 -24.27
CA ALA A 25 -22.03 10.77 -25.14
C ALA A 25 -20.70 11.43 -25.54
N GLY A 26 -20.74 12.72 -25.88
CA GLY A 26 -19.53 13.48 -26.23
C GLY A 26 -18.54 13.59 -25.08
N SER A 27 -19.00 13.95 -23.88
CA SER A 27 -18.13 14.07 -22.70
C SER A 27 -17.57 12.71 -22.26
N THR A 28 -18.41 11.67 -22.24
CA THR A 28 -17.97 10.31 -21.88
C THR A 28 -16.98 9.76 -22.93
N GLY A 29 -17.28 9.96 -24.22
CA GLY A 29 -16.39 9.53 -25.30
C GLY A 29 -15.03 10.23 -25.25
N LEU A 30 -15.00 11.53 -24.98
CA LEU A 30 -13.75 12.28 -24.84
C LEU A 30 -12.94 11.78 -23.63
N THR A 31 -13.59 11.58 -22.49
CA THR A 31 -12.94 11.06 -21.29
C THR A 31 -12.37 9.65 -21.54
N ALA A 32 -13.14 8.77 -22.18
CA ALA A 32 -12.68 7.43 -22.52
C ALA A 32 -11.49 7.45 -23.49
N ALA A 33 -11.54 8.30 -24.52
CA ALA A 33 -10.44 8.45 -25.47
C ALA A 33 -9.15 8.96 -24.79
N ILE A 34 -9.25 9.96 -23.93
CA ILE A 34 -8.08 10.49 -23.17
C ILE A 34 -7.55 9.41 -22.25
N ASN A 35 -8.41 8.67 -21.53
CA ASN A 35 -7.99 7.59 -20.65
C ASN A 35 -7.22 6.50 -21.42
N GLU A 36 -7.71 6.09 -22.59
CA GLU A 36 -7.03 5.08 -23.41
C GLU A 36 -5.67 5.57 -23.93
N LEU A 37 -5.59 6.83 -24.37
CA LEU A 37 -4.35 7.42 -24.85
C LEU A 37 -3.30 7.60 -23.74
N THR A 38 -3.72 7.81 -22.49
CA THR A 38 -2.81 8.08 -21.37
C THR A 38 -2.49 6.83 -20.54
N LYS A 39 -3.27 5.76 -20.68
CA LYS A 39 -3.19 4.54 -19.87
C LYS A 39 -1.77 3.96 -19.82
N SER A 40 -1.11 3.77 -20.96
CA SER A 40 0.25 3.22 -21.01
C SER A 40 1.27 4.09 -20.26
N THR A 41 1.12 5.42 -20.36
CA THR A 41 2.00 6.36 -19.66
C THR A 41 1.74 6.34 -18.15
N ILE A 42 0.48 6.25 -17.74
CA ILE A 42 0.08 6.14 -16.33
C ILE A 42 0.64 4.84 -15.73
N ASP A 43 0.47 3.71 -16.43
CA ASP A 43 0.95 2.40 -15.97
C ASP A 43 2.50 2.39 -15.83
N GLN A 44 3.22 2.99 -16.80
CA GLN A 44 4.67 3.12 -16.71
C GLN A 44 5.10 3.99 -15.53
N GLN A 45 4.46 5.13 -15.31
CA GLN A 45 4.78 6.01 -14.18
C GLN A 45 4.46 5.34 -12.84
N ALA A 46 3.35 4.61 -12.74
CA ALA A 46 3.01 3.84 -11.55
C ALA A 46 4.06 2.76 -11.25
N ALA A 47 4.53 2.03 -12.26
CA ALA A 47 5.59 1.04 -12.11
C ALA A 47 6.92 1.66 -11.66
N LEU A 48 7.30 2.82 -12.21
CA LEU A 48 8.50 3.54 -11.81
C LEU A 48 8.41 4.03 -10.36
N GLN A 49 7.27 4.58 -9.95
CA GLN A 49 7.04 5.01 -8.57
C GLN A 49 7.09 3.83 -7.60
N GLN A 50 6.48 2.70 -7.95
CA GLN A 50 6.51 1.49 -7.13
C GLN A 50 7.94 0.95 -6.99
N LYS A 51 8.71 0.92 -8.08
CA LYS A 51 10.13 0.54 -8.04
C LYS A 51 10.93 1.47 -7.13
N ALA A 52 10.74 2.78 -7.24
CA ALA A 52 11.41 3.76 -6.37
C ALA A 52 11.07 3.56 -4.88
N LEU A 53 9.86 3.12 -4.54
CA LEU A 53 9.48 2.74 -3.17
C LEU A 53 10.18 1.45 -2.73
N PHE A 54 10.28 0.45 -3.63
CA PHE A 54 11.01 -0.78 -3.32
C PHE A 54 12.49 -0.51 -3.05
N ASP A 55 13.12 0.32 -3.85
CA ASP A 55 14.55 0.69 -3.69
C ASP A 55 14.80 1.42 -2.35
N GLN A 56 13.77 2.04 -1.75
CA GLN A 56 13.87 2.67 -0.45
C GLN A 56 13.78 1.68 0.74
N VAL A 57 13.15 0.54 0.58
CA VAL A 57 12.93 -0.43 1.66
C VAL A 57 13.79 -1.69 1.51
N LEU A 58 14.22 -2.00 0.30
CA LEU A 58 15.01 -3.19 0.00
C LEU A 58 16.29 -2.77 -0.74
N PRO A 59 17.49 -2.97 -0.17
CA PRO A 59 18.75 -2.67 -0.84
C PRO A 59 18.87 -3.41 -2.18
N ALA A 60 19.15 -2.66 -3.26
CA ALA A 60 19.16 -3.17 -4.63
C ALA A 60 20.27 -4.21 -4.90
N ASP A 61 21.31 -4.24 -4.07
CA ASP A 61 22.43 -5.20 -4.14
C ASP A 61 22.08 -6.59 -3.59
N ARG A 62 20.97 -6.72 -2.87
CA ARG A 62 20.57 -7.99 -2.25
C ARG A 62 19.81 -8.92 -3.18
N TYR A 63 19.14 -8.41 -4.21
CA TYR A 63 18.31 -9.21 -5.11
C TYR A 63 18.62 -8.94 -6.59
N ASN A 64 18.29 -9.89 -7.47
CA ASN A 64 18.54 -9.78 -8.91
C ASN A 64 17.35 -10.18 -9.80
N ASN A 65 16.16 -10.36 -9.20
CA ASN A 65 14.93 -10.60 -9.95
C ASN A 65 14.12 -9.31 -10.15
N ASP A 66 13.19 -9.34 -11.11
CA ASP A 66 12.18 -8.30 -11.27
C ASP A 66 11.09 -8.47 -10.20
N LEU A 67 11.12 -7.62 -9.16
CA LEU A 67 10.17 -7.66 -8.05
C LEU A 67 8.73 -7.46 -8.54
N LEU A 68 8.49 -6.55 -9.50
CA LEU A 68 7.14 -6.26 -10.00
C LEU A 68 6.46 -7.50 -10.58
N LYS A 69 7.25 -8.41 -11.17
CA LYS A 69 6.78 -9.69 -11.73
C LYS A 69 6.67 -10.82 -10.68
N SER A 70 7.19 -10.60 -9.50
CA SER A 70 7.18 -11.59 -8.40
C SER A 70 6.14 -11.23 -7.34
N CYS A 71 4.96 -10.78 -7.78
CA CYS A 71 3.85 -10.34 -6.94
C CYS A 71 2.87 -11.47 -6.66
N TYR A 72 2.45 -11.58 -5.38
CA TYR A 72 1.45 -12.52 -4.90
C TYR A 72 0.39 -11.82 -4.07
N LEU A 73 -0.86 -12.28 -4.17
CA LEU A 73 -1.95 -11.82 -3.32
C LEU A 73 -2.09 -12.75 -2.10
N VAL A 74 -2.06 -12.15 -0.93
CA VAL A 74 -2.06 -12.87 0.34
C VAL A 74 -3.12 -12.30 1.26
N SER A 75 -3.89 -13.17 1.91
CA SER A 75 -4.84 -12.81 2.96
C SER A 75 -4.32 -13.35 4.30
N ALA A 76 -3.62 -12.50 5.05
CA ALA A 76 -3.03 -12.88 6.34
C ALA A 76 -3.36 -11.83 7.42
N PRO A 77 -3.92 -12.25 8.58
CA PRO A 77 -4.24 -11.31 9.68
C PRO A 77 -3.03 -10.52 10.18
N ALA A 78 -1.83 -11.07 10.03
CA ALA A 78 -0.58 -10.40 10.39
C ALA A 78 -0.32 -9.14 9.57
N LEU A 79 -0.76 -9.10 8.31
CA LEU A 79 -0.62 -7.95 7.42
C LEU A 79 -1.79 -6.96 7.54
N GLY A 80 -2.93 -7.39 8.07
CA GLY A 80 -4.14 -6.59 8.23
C GLY A 80 -5.37 -7.30 7.69
N LYS A 81 -6.48 -6.55 7.56
CA LYS A 81 -7.74 -7.07 7.00
C LYS A 81 -7.69 -7.01 5.47
N GLY A 82 -8.19 -8.05 4.79
CA GLY A 82 -8.28 -8.11 3.33
C GLY A 82 -7.08 -8.76 2.68
N GLN A 83 -6.91 -8.47 1.39
CA GLN A 83 -5.79 -8.96 0.58
C GLN A 83 -4.68 -7.92 0.55
N HIS A 84 -3.45 -8.39 0.64
CA HIS A 84 -2.23 -7.59 0.60
C HIS A 84 -1.30 -8.14 -0.48
N LYS A 85 -0.57 -7.26 -1.13
CA LYS A 85 0.44 -7.67 -2.10
C LYS A 85 1.74 -7.99 -1.39
N VAL A 86 2.37 -9.08 -1.83
CA VAL A 86 3.68 -9.54 -1.35
C VAL A 86 4.56 -9.77 -2.57
N TRP A 87 5.72 -9.15 -2.60
CA TRP A 87 6.71 -9.31 -3.66
C TRP A 87 7.91 -10.06 -3.12
N ILE A 88 8.29 -11.14 -3.79
CA ILE A 88 9.40 -12.00 -3.34
C ILE A 88 10.70 -11.57 -3.99
N ALA A 89 11.65 -11.19 -3.16
CA ALA A 89 13.02 -10.93 -3.56
C ALA A 89 13.81 -12.23 -3.69
N LYS A 90 14.47 -12.40 -4.84
CA LYS A 90 15.29 -13.57 -5.13
C LYS A 90 16.70 -13.14 -5.50
N ASN A 91 17.67 -13.95 -5.09
CA ASN A 91 19.06 -13.85 -5.55
C ASN A 91 19.47 -15.16 -6.18
N ASN A 92 19.87 -15.14 -7.47
CA ASN A 92 20.18 -16.35 -8.25
C ASN A 92 19.08 -17.43 -8.18
N GLY A 93 17.81 -16.97 -8.26
CA GLY A 93 16.63 -17.83 -8.20
C GLY A 93 16.20 -18.27 -6.79
N GLN A 94 17.03 -18.07 -5.77
CA GLN A 94 16.69 -18.41 -4.39
C GLN A 94 15.94 -17.27 -3.70
N PRO A 95 14.76 -17.51 -3.10
CA PRO A 95 14.04 -16.50 -2.33
C PRO A 95 14.86 -16.11 -1.08
N ILE A 96 15.07 -14.81 -0.88
CA ILE A 96 15.89 -14.27 0.23
C ILE A 96 15.10 -13.38 1.19
N GLY A 97 13.95 -12.88 0.76
CA GLY A 97 13.10 -11.99 1.55
C GLY A 97 11.87 -11.55 0.76
N ALA A 98 11.08 -10.70 1.36
CA ALA A 98 9.86 -10.18 0.76
C ALA A 98 9.67 -8.69 1.05
N VAL A 99 9.03 -8.00 0.13
CA VAL A 99 8.41 -6.69 0.34
C VAL A 99 6.91 -6.92 0.48
N MET A 100 6.30 -6.41 1.52
CA MET A 100 4.90 -6.70 1.87
C MET A 100 4.13 -5.41 2.11
N GLU A 101 2.93 -5.31 1.56
CA GLU A 101 1.94 -4.36 2.04
C GLU A 101 1.47 -4.81 3.42
N ALA A 102 1.36 -3.88 4.36
CA ALA A 102 0.84 -4.14 5.69
C ALA A 102 0.01 -2.95 6.18
N THR A 103 -0.98 -3.23 7.01
CA THR A 103 -1.86 -2.21 7.59
C THR A 103 -1.71 -2.19 9.10
N ALA A 104 -1.46 -1.01 9.66
CA ALA A 104 -1.67 -0.73 11.08
C ALA A 104 -3.09 -0.20 11.26
N PRO A 105 -4.04 -0.98 11.78
CA PRO A 105 -5.45 -0.58 11.86
C PRO A 105 -5.74 0.39 13.00
N ASP A 106 -4.81 0.54 13.92
CA ASP A 106 -4.90 1.21 15.21
C ASP A 106 -4.11 2.54 15.26
N GLY A 107 -3.94 3.22 14.11
CA GLY A 107 -3.46 4.60 14.06
C GLY A 107 -4.43 5.57 14.76
N TYR A 108 -3.95 6.77 15.07
CA TYR A 108 -4.76 7.77 15.80
C TYR A 108 -5.94 8.27 14.95
N SER A 109 -5.69 8.58 13.68
CA SER A 109 -6.71 9.08 12.74
C SER A 109 -7.20 8.00 11.76
N GLY A 110 -6.97 6.73 12.07
CA GLY A 110 -7.40 5.60 11.27
C GLY A 110 -6.26 4.67 10.86
N ALA A 111 -6.50 3.86 9.85
CA ALA A 111 -5.53 2.89 9.38
C ALA A 111 -4.34 3.57 8.70
N ILE A 112 -3.13 3.03 8.95
CA ILE A 112 -1.88 3.47 8.32
C ILE A 112 -1.43 2.35 7.38
N GLN A 113 -1.20 2.66 6.11
CA GLN A 113 -0.69 1.71 5.14
C GLN A 113 0.84 1.76 5.12
N LEU A 114 1.45 0.60 5.09
CA LEU A 114 2.89 0.41 5.19
C LEU A 114 3.40 -0.49 4.08
N LEU A 115 4.62 -0.23 3.65
CA LEU A 115 5.42 -1.15 2.89
C LEU A 115 6.58 -1.62 3.77
N VAL A 116 6.67 -2.92 4.02
CA VAL A 116 7.67 -3.53 4.91
C VAL A 116 8.49 -4.53 4.12
N ALA A 117 9.79 -4.33 4.08
CA ALA A 117 10.74 -5.32 3.56
C ALA A 117 11.38 -6.08 4.72
N ALA A 118 11.38 -7.40 4.64
CA ALA A 118 12.03 -8.27 5.62
C ALA A 118 12.63 -9.50 4.95
N ASP A 119 13.73 -10.00 5.49
CA ASP A 119 14.24 -11.31 5.12
C ASP A 119 13.50 -12.42 5.88
N PHE A 120 13.72 -13.65 5.45
CA PHE A 120 13.03 -14.81 6.05
C PHE A 120 13.62 -15.25 7.40
N SER A 121 14.70 -14.59 7.87
CA SER A 121 15.24 -14.76 9.22
C SER A 121 14.56 -13.82 10.24
N GLY A 122 13.74 -12.87 9.76
CA GLY A 122 13.05 -11.89 10.60
C GLY A 122 13.77 -10.55 10.74
N THR A 123 14.81 -10.31 9.92
CA THR A 123 15.46 -9.01 9.87
C THR A 123 14.61 -8.07 9.00
N VAL A 124 14.19 -6.94 9.54
CA VAL A 124 13.54 -5.87 8.79
C VAL A 124 14.60 -5.14 7.97
N LEU A 125 14.43 -5.10 6.65
CA LEU A 125 15.37 -4.46 5.73
C LEU A 125 15.04 -2.99 5.52
N GLY A 126 13.77 -2.64 5.61
CA GLY A 126 13.28 -1.28 5.52
C GLY A 126 11.78 -1.19 5.65
N THR A 127 11.28 0.00 5.96
CA THR A 127 9.86 0.28 6.12
C THR A 127 9.54 1.66 5.57
N ARG A 128 8.40 1.81 4.88
CA ARG A 128 7.84 3.11 4.46
C ARG A 128 6.35 3.15 4.73
N VAL A 129 5.88 4.33 5.07
CA VAL A 129 4.45 4.66 5.10
C VAL A 129 4.03 5.02 3.68
N THR A 130 2.98 4.40 3.18
CA THR A 130 2.43 4.66 1.85
C THR A 130 1.18 5.52 1.88
N GLU A 131 0.38 5.40 2.95
CA GLU A 131 -0.82 6.20 3.15
C GLU A 131 -1.14 6.32 4.65
N HIS A 132 -1.56 7.50 5.08
CA HIS A 132 -2.07 7.75 6.43
C HIS A 132 -2.91 9.04 6.47
N HIS A 133 -3.65 9.22 7.57
CA HIS A 133 -4.46 10.42 7.86
C HIS A 133 -4.09 11.04 9.21
N GLU A 134 -2.87 10.78 9.69
CA GLU A 134 -2.39 11.25 10.99
C GLU A 134 -2.27 12.77 11.04
N THR A 135 -2.37 13.33 12.25
CA THR A 135 -2.39 14.77 12.48
C THR A 135 -1.07 15.43 12.09
N PRO A 136 -1.09 16.45 11.20
CA PRO A 136 0.09 17.21 10.82
C PRO A 136 0.85 17.80 12.02
N GLY A 137 2.19 17.69 12.01
CA GLY A 137 3.07 18.16 13.07
C GLY A 137 3.14 17.24 14.30
N LEU A 138 2.31 16.20 14.38
CA LEU A 138 2.24 15.26 15.49
C LEU A 138 2.53 13.81 15.02
N GLY A 139 1.53 13.11 14.49
CA GLY A 139 1.63 11.72 14.07
C GLY A 139 2.26 11.55 12.69
N ASP A 140 2.21 12.54 11.83
CA ASP A 140 2.75 12.53 10.47
C ASP A 140 4.28 12.38 10.38
N LYS A 141 5.00 12.52 11.51
CA LYS A 141 6.45 12.25 11.61
C LYS A 141 6.84 10.79 11.29
N ILE A 142 5.89 9.93 11.06
CA ILE A 142 6.13 8.59 10.49
C ILE A 142 6.54 8.65 9.02
N GLU A 143 6.30 9.77 8.31
CA GLU A 143 6.72 9.96 6.93
C GLU A 143 8.22 10.30 6.83
N LEU A 144 8.92 9.65 5.91
CA LEU A 144 10.35 9.88 5.65
C LEU A 144 10.67 11.35 5.31
N ARG A 145 9.77 12.05 4.62
CA ARG A 145 9.96 13.47 4.24
C ARG A 145 9.96 14.42 5.45
N LEU A 146 9.40 14.01 6.59
CA LEU A 146 9.27 14.82 7.80
C LEU A 146 10.23 14.42 8.91
N SER A 147 10.63 13.14 8.96
CA SER A 147 11.52 12.59 9.97
C SER A 147 12.17 11.30 9.48
N ASP A 148 13.37 11.02 9.93
CA ASP A 148 14.10 9.77 9.68
C ASP A 148 13.63 8.60 10.57
N TRP A 149 12.67 8.82 11.47
CA TRP A 149 12.18 7.83 12.43
C TRP A 149 11.83 6.49 11.80
N ILE A 150 11.17 6.50 10.63
CA ILE A 150 10.76 5.30 9.91
C ILE A 150 11.96 4.47 9.39
N THR A 151 13.14 5.05 9.34
CA THR A 151 14.37 4.34 8.91
C THR A 151 14.98 3.50 10.03
N HIS A 152 14.62 3.75 11.28
CA HIS A 152 15.19 3.06 12.45
C HIS A 152 14.76 1.59 12.58
N PHE A 153 13.85 1.13 11.74
CA PHE A 153 13.47 -0.29 11.64
C PHE A 153 14.50 -1.13 10.89
N ALA A 154 15.26 -0.51 9.98
CA ALA A 154 16.20 -1.22 9.13
C ALA A 154 17.33 -1.86 9.94
N GLY A 155 17.61 -3.14 9.64
CA GLY A 155 18.63 -3.93 10.32
C GLY A 155 18.22 -4.53 11.67
N LYS A 156 17.02 -4.21 12.18
CA LYS A 156 16.51 -4.81 13.42
C LYS A 156 15.92 -6.18 13.18
N VAL A 157 16.27 -7.13 14.06
CA VAL A 157 15.80 -8.52 14.02
C VAL A 157 14.62 -8.70 14.96
N ILE A 158 13.62 -9.50 14.53
CA ILE A 158 12.47 -9.86 15.35
C ILE A 158 12.64 -11.30 15.85
N HIS A 159 12.82 -11.47 17.16
CA HIS A 159 13.07 -12.77 17.78
C HIS A 159 11.80 -13.56 18.16
N GLY A 160 10.63 -13.07 17.78
CA GLY A 160 9.35 -13.72 18.02
C GLY A 160 8.26 -12.77 18.55
N GLN A 161 7.08 -13.33 18.82
CA GLN A 161 5.94 -12.52 19.29
C GLN A 161 6.22 -11.85 20.65
N GLY A 162 6.96 -12.53 21.52
CA GLY A 162 7.31 -12.03 22.86
C GLY A 162 8.46 -11.03 22.90
N ASP A 163 9.01 -10.64 21.75
CA ASP A 163 10.13 -9.70 21.68
C ASP A 163 9.72 -8.32 22.19
N ARG A 164 10.22 -7.96 23.38
CA ARG A 164 9.88 -6.70 24.08
C ARG A 164 10.58 -5.49 23.48
N HIS A 165 11.67 -5.67 22.75
CA HIS A 165 12.39 -4.59 22.06
C HIS A 165 11.51 -3.97 20.96
N TRP A 166 10.58 -4.72 20.41
CA TRP A 166 9.63 -4.29 19.38
C TRP A 166 8.39 -3.64 20.00
N ALA A 167 8.61 -2.56 20.71
CA ALA A 167 7.60 -1.65 21.26
C ALA A 167 8.16 -0.22 21.32
N VAL A 168 7.32 0.76 21.56
CA VAL A 168 7.78 2.13 21.83
C VAL A 168 8.43 2.20 23.23
N LYS A 169 9.36 3.12 23.46
CA LYS A 169 10.09 3.29 24.74
C LYS A 169 9.15 3.45 25.93
N LYS A 170 8.02 4.13 25.75
CA LYS A 170 6.99 4.27 26.79
C LYS A 170 6.43 2.91 27.26
N ASP A 171 6.43 1.91 26.40
CA ASP A 171 5.98 0.56 26.67
C ASP A 171 7.14 -0.42 26.96
N GLY A 172 8.36 0.12 27.13
CA GLY A 172 9.56 -0.65 27.47
C GLY A 172 10.35 -1.20 26.26
N GLY A 173 10.07 -0.74 25.05
CA GLY A 173 10.79 -1.13 23.84
C GLY A 173 11.87 -0.12 23.41
N ASP A 174 12.37 -0.30 22.17
CA ASP A 174 13.51 0.46 21.64
C ASP A 174 13.14 1.64 20.75
N PHE A 175 11.88 1.76 20.32
CA PHE A 175 11.47 2.77 19.38
C PHE A 175 10.99 4.05 20.08
N ASP A 176 11.44 5.20 19.59
CA ASP A 176 10.97 6.49 20.12
C ASP A 176 9.49 6.71 19.79
N GLN A 177 8.75 7.26 20.76
CA GLN A 177 7.44 7.83 20.51
C GLN A 177 7.57 9.34 20.25
N PHE A 178 6.57 9.91 19.58
CA PHE A 178 6.52 11.35 19.36
C PHE A 178 5.86 12.06 20.55
N THR A 179 6.39 13.22 20.92
CA THR A 179 5.77 14.07 21.96
C THR A 179 4.35 14.45 21.52
N GLY A 180 3.37 14.10 22.35
CA GLY A 180 1.95 14.35 22.05
C GLY A 180 1.28 13.35 21.11
N ALA A 181 2.02 12.37 20.53
CA ALA A 181 1.47 11.40 19.57
C ALA A 181 2.08 10.00 19.77
N THR A 182 1.73 9.32 20.85
CA THR A 182 2.24 7.97 21.17
C THR A 182 1.51 6.87 20.37
N ILE A 183 0.23 7.07 20.02
CA ILE A 183 -0.61 6.04 19.36
C ILE A 183 -0.05 5.67 18.00
N THR A 184 0.25 6.64 17.18
CA THR A 184 0.74 6.47 15.81
C THR A 184 2.03 5.65 15.72
N PRO A 185 3.14 5.99 16.40
CA PRO A 185 4.36 5.18 16.34
C PRO A 185 4.16 3.79 16.95
N ARG A 186 3.33 3.63 17.99
CA ARG A 186 2.98 2.32 18.54
C ARG A 186 2.28 1.44 17.49
N ALA A 187 1.30 1.98 16.76
CA ALA A 187 0.59 1.27 15.71
C ALA A 187 1.54 0.80 14.60
N VAL A 188 2.45 1.67 14.16
CA VAL A 188 3.45 1.33 13.14
C VAL A 188 4.41 0.24 13.64
N VAL A 189 4.99 0.38 14.84
CA VAL A 189 5.91 -0.65 15.41
C VAL A 189 5.23 -2.01 15.48
N ASN A 190 3.98 -2.06 15.96
CA ASN A 190 3.23 -3.29 16.04
C ASN A 190 2.95 -3.92 14.66
N ALA A 191 2.62 -3.11 13.66
CA ALA A 191 2.37 -3.60 12.30
C ALA A 191 3.65 -4.12 11.64
N VAL A 192 4.78 -3.43 11.78
CA VAL A 192 6.09 -3.87 11.25
C VAL A 192 6.51 -5.17 11.92
N LYS A 193 6.36 -5.27 13.26
CA LYS A 193 6.63 -6.52 14.00
C LYS A 193 5.81 -7.70 13.44
N ARG A 194 4.49 -7.52 13.26
CA ARG A 194 3.63 -8.57 12.70
C ARG A 194 4.03 -8.96 11.28
N ALA A 195 4.32 -7.99 10.42
CA ALA A 195 4.75 -8.23 9.05
C ALA A 195 6.10 -8.98 9.00
N GLY A 196 7.07 -8.60 9.82
CA GLY A 196 8.37 -9.27 9.88
C GLY A 196 8.27 -10.70 10.43
N LEU A 197 7.41 -10.96 11.42
CA LEU A 197 7.12 -12.33 11.87
C LEU A 197 6.43 -13.15 10.78
N TYR A 198 5.54 -12.54 10.01
CA TYR A 198 4.89 -13.20 8.90
C TYR A 198 5.89 -13.54 7.78
N ALA A 199 6.87 -12.68 7.51
CA ALA A 199 7.93 -12.94 6.54
C ALA A 199 8.66 -14.27 6.82
N GLN A 200 8.87 -14.62 8.09
CA GLN A 200 9.51 -15.89 8.47
C GLN A 200 8.71 -17.13 8.06
N THR A 201 7.40 -17.00 7.87
CA THR A 201 6.51 -18.10 7.46
C THR A 201 6.35 -18.23 5.96
N LEU A 202 6.69 -17.18 5.18
CA LEU A 202 6.49 -17.12 3.74
C LEU A 202 7.15 -18.27 2.95
N PRO A 203 8.38 -18.69 3.23
CA PRO A 203 9.01 -19.74 2.43
C PRO A 203 8.22 -21.06 2.36
N ALA A 204 7.50 -21.39 3.43
CA ALA A 204 6.67 -22.59 3.49
C ALA A 204 5.32 -22.42 2.76
N GLN A 205 4.83 -21.18 2.61
CA GLN A 205 3.52 -20.85 2.06
C GLN A 205 3.56 -20.43 0.58
N LEU A 206 4.75 -20.08 0.04
CA LEU A 206 4.91 -19.59 -1.33
C LEU A 206 4.22 -20.43 -2.42
N PRO A 207 4.21 -21.79 -2.35
CA PRO A 207 3.57 -22.61 -3.36
C PRO A 207 2.03 -22.48 -3.41
N GLU A 208 1.42 -21.91 -2.37
CA GLU A 208 -0.03 -21.83 -2.21
C GLU A 208 -0.61 -20.47 -2.66
N PHE A 209 0.25 -19.50 -2.98
CA PHE A 209 -0.19 -18.14 -3.29
C PHE A 209 -0.55 -17.96 -4.75
N SER A 210 -1.64 -17.23 -5.01
CA SER A 210 -2.02 -16.77 -6.34
C SER A 210 -1.16 -15.58 -6.77
N ALA A 211 -0.73 -15.56 -8.03
CA ALA A 211 -0.01 -14.42 -8.58
C ALA A 211 -0.94 -13.19 -8.71
N CYS A 212 -0.36 -11.99 -8.63
CA CYS A 212 -1.13 -10.76 -8.87
C CYS A 212 -1.55 -10.69 -10.35
N GLY A 213 -2.86 -10.55 -10.61
CA GLY A 213 -3.39 -10.39 -11.97
C GLY A 213 -3.91 -11.67 -12.60
N GLU A 214 -4.02 -12.76 -11.86
CA GLU A 214 -4.80 -13.96 -12.23
C GLU A 214 -6.23 -13.89 -11.71
#